data_00b03bcc00e6a32f714d060d0d8bd208
#
_entry.id   00b03bcc00e6a32f714d060d0d8bd208
#
_cell.length_a   1.000
_cell.length_b   1.000
_cell.length_c   1.000
_cell.angle_alpha   90.00
_cell.angle_beta   90.00
_cell.angle_gamma   90.00
#
_symmetry.space_group_name_H-M   'P 1'
#
loop_
_entity.id
_entity.type
_entity.pdbx_description
1 polymer ?
#
loop_
_entity_poly.entity_id
_entity_poly.type
_entity_poly.pdbx_seq_one_letter_code
_entity_poly.pdbx_strand_id
1 'polypeptide(L)'
;MRKISAISAVCILMLSGCLSEDSRSYLTEEQAFTNSQNLYINSVAFLYGYIGGSSESQGLQGTCRGVYDYNTMTTDEALIPIRGGDWYDGGLWENMYQHKWTEDDATLYQTWKYLYKMVMLCNQSLSDLEKYAHLATVEEIGQWTAEVRAIRALFYFYIMDMFGRVPVVTEVDIPVSEVVQSERSEVMRFVYDEMTAVLPYLANQRSNHIGRYYGRITKPVAWFLLAKLALNAEVYADDDWTDGIRPDGKDITFEVDGIKMNAWETCIEYCDKLHAFGYVLEPVYPDNFLVRNENSLENIFTIPLDNDLYRNQFWYLFRSRHYSHGGALG
;
A
#
# COMPACT_ATOMS: atom_id res chain seq x y z
N MET A 1 52.57 -44.77 2.36
CA MET A 1 51.17 -44.73 1.98
C MET A 1 50.14 -44.62 3.15
N ARG A 2 50.43 -45.12 4.34
CA ARG A 2 49.50 -45.03 5.51
C ARG A 2 49.34 -43.64 6.15
N LYS A 3 50.31 -42.73 6.01
CA LYS A 3 50.26 -41.40 6.60
C LYS A 3 49.43 -40.35 5.79
N ILE A 4 49.27 -40.56 4.48
CA ILE A 4 48.49 -39.67 3.61
C ILE A 4 46.98 -39.91 3.79
N SER A 5 46.56 -41.16 4.04
CA SER A 5 45.16 -41.51 4.30
C SER A 5 44.62 -40.94 5.62
N ALA A 6 45.47 -40.76 6.65
CA ALA A 6 45.02 -40.20 7.93
C ALA A 6 44.81 -38.68 7.85
N ILE A 7 45.62 -37.96 7.08
CA ILE A 7 45.48 -36.50 6.89
C ILE A 7 44.24 -36.18 6.05
N SER A 8 43.94 -36.98 5.01
CA SER A 8 42.72 -36.81 4.22
C SER A 8 41.42 -37.05 5.04
N ALA A 9 41.44 -38.03 5.95
CA ALA A 9 40.29 -38.31 6.83
C ALA A 9 40.07 -37.20 7.87
N VAL A 10 41.10 -36.56 8.39
CA VAL A 10 41.01 -35.44 9.33
C VAL A 10 40.53 -34.17 8.62
N CYS A 11 40.94 -33.92 7.38
CA CYS A 11 40.44 -32.77 6.59
C CYS A 11 38.92 -32.90 6.24
N ILE A 12 38.44 -34.13 6.00
CA ILE A 12 37.01 -34.36 5.72
C ILE A 12 36.14 -34.17 6.98
N LEU A 13 36.67 -34.52 8.15
CA LEU A 13 35.99 -34.32 9.44
C LEU A 13 35.96 -32.84 9.89
N MET A 14 36.89 -32.01 9.41
CA MET A 14 36.91 -30.57 9.69
C MET A 14 35.94 -29.76 8.80
N LEU A 15 35.46 -30.31 7.68
CA LEU A 15 34.53 -29.67 6.77
C LEU A 15 33.07 -29.90 7.15
N SER A 16 32.75 -30.81 8.08
CA SER A 16 31.40 -31.09 8.53
C SER A 16 30.95 -30.26 9.74
N GLY A 17 31.84 -29.40 10.28
CA GLY A 17 31.57 -28.63 11.50
C GLY A 17 31.02 -27.21 11.31
N CYS A 18 30.81 -26.76 10.07
CA CYS A 18 30.43 -25.36 9.80
C CYS A 18 29.01 -25.18 9.15
N LEU A 19 28.12 -26.15 9.28
CA LEU A 19 26.79 -26.10 8.66
C LEU A 19 25.63 -26.01 9.64
N SER A 20 25.87 -25.83 10.94
CA SER A 20 24.84 -25.39 11.86
C SER A 20 25.06 -23.89 12.11
N GLU A 21 24.40 -23.04 11.35
CA GLU A 21 24.19 -21.65 11.73
C GLU A 21 23.36 -21.64 13.01
N ASP A 22 24.06 -21.48 14.15
CA ASP A 22 23.40 -21.16 15.41
C ASP A 22 23.02 -19.68 15.33
N SER A 23 21.89 -19.39 14.68
CA SER A 23 21.41 -18.02 14.43
C SER A 23 20.89 -17.40 15.72
N ARG A 24 21.80 -16.97 16.59
CA ARG A 24 21.45 -16.24 17.81
C ARG A 24 20.93 -14.82 17.55
N SER A 25 21.01 -14.34 16.32
CA SER A 25 20.62 -12.97 15.92
C SER A 25 19.44 -12.91 14.97
N TYR A 26 18.95 -14.02 14.43
CA TYR A 26 17.80 -14.06 13.54
C TYR A 26 16.86 -15.19 13.96
N LEU A 27 15.55 -14.90 13.93
CA LEU A 27 14.53 -15.94 14.04
C LEU A 27 14.55 -16.77 12.77
N THR A 28 14.54 -18.10 12.89
CA THR A 28 14.27 -18.97 11.76
C THR A 28 12.80 -18.84 11.36
N GLU A 29 12.46 -19.19 10.13
CA GLU A 29 11.07 -19.19 9.66
C GLU A 29 10.17 -20.04 10.57
N GLU A 30 10.63 -21.20 11.02
CA GLU A 30 9.92 -22.08 11.95
C GLU A 30 9.70 -21.46 13.34
N GLN A 31 10.59 -20.57 13.77
CA GLN A 31 10.44 -19.82 15.03
C GLN A 31 9.48 -18.62 14.88
N ALA A 32 9.38 -18.06 13.68
CA ALA A 32 8.48 -16.95 13.38
C ALA A 32 7.01 -17.38 13.28
N PHE A 33 6.75 -18.61 12.84
CA PHE A 33 5.40 -19.15 12.59
C PHE A 33 5.08 -20.32 13.53
N THR A 34 4.82 -20.03 14.80
CA THR A 34 4.59 -21.05 15.84
C THR A 34 3.14 -21.21 16.29
N ASN A 35 2.29 -20.21 16.03
CA ASN A 35 0.87 -20.15 16.39
C ASN A 35 0.13 -19.11 15.55
N SER A 36 -1.21 -19.07 15.67
CA SER A 36 -2.05 -18.15 14.90
C SER A 36 -1.72 -16.68 15.12
N GLN A 37 -1.38 -16.28 16.34
CA GLN A 37 -1.01 -14.89 16.65
C GLN A 37 0.29 -14.49 15.95
N ASN A 38 1.31 -15.33 15.98
CA ASN A 38 2.56 -15.06 15.28
C ASN A 38 2.38 -15.06 13.76
N LEU A 39 1.55 -15.97 13.24
CA LEU A 39 1.19 -15.97 11.82
C LEU A 39 0.51 -14.65 11.43
N TYR A 40 -0.47 -14.18 12.20
CA TYR A 40 -1.12 -12.90 11.96
C TYR A 40 -0.14 -11.72 12.01
N ILE A 41 0.71 -11.65 13.04
CA ILE A 41 1.66 -10.55 13.21
C ILE A 41 2.63 -10.49 12.04
N ASN A 42 3.19 -11.63 11.63
CA ASN A 42 4.25 -11.71 10.64
C ASN A 42 3.74 -11.72 9.19
N SER A 43 2.46 -12.04 8.94
CA SER A 43 1.90 -12.05 7.59
C SER A 43 0.89 -10.94 7.32
N VAL A 44 0.30 -10.30 8.35
CA VAL A 44 -0.75 -9.29 8.13
C VAL A 44 -0.43 -7.97 8.82
N ALA A 45 -0.22 -8.01 10.15
CA ALA A 45 -0.11 -6.79 10.94
C ALA A 45 1.07 -5.91 10.54
N PHE A 46 2.22 -6.52 10.21
CA PHE A 46 3.41 -5.76 9.80
C PHE A 46 3.21 -4.95 8.52
N LEU A 47 2.34 -5.40 7.60
CA LEU A 47 2.03 -4.67 6.37
C LEU A 47 1.44 -3.28 6.65
N TYR A 48 0.59 -3.17 7.68
CA TYR A 48 0.01 -1.89 8.07
C TYR A 48 1.07 -0.88 8.53
N GLY A 49 2.16 -1.35 9.14
CA GLY A 49 3.32 -0.53 9.47
C GLY A 49 3.97 0.11 8.23
N TYR A 50 4.01 -0.61 7.11
CA TYR A 50 4.53 -0.07 5.85
C TYR A 50 3.55 0.85 5.12
N ILE A 51 2.23 0.66 5.27
CA ILE A 51 1.22 1.56 4.68
C ILE A 51 1.41 2.98 5.19
N GLY A 52 1.57 3.16 6.49
CA GLY A 52 1.78 4.46 7.11
C GLY A 52 3.20 5.02 7.00
N GLY A 53 4.13 4.20 6.58
CA GLY A 53 5.56 4.54 6.52
C GLY A 53 6.32 4.16 7.78
N SER A 54 7.47 3.56 7.58
CA SER A 54 8.46 3.25 8.62
C SER A 54 9.72 4.07 8.38
N SER A 55 10.73 3.91 9.25
CA SER A 55 12.05 4.53 9.03
C SER A 55 12.69 4.13 7.69
N GLU A 56 12.23 3.03 7.09
CA GLU A 56 12.75 2.48 5.84
C GLU A 56 11.81 2.69 4.64
N SER A 57 10.62 3.26 4.84
CA SER A 57 9.63 3.44 3.77
C SER A 57 8.93 4.78 3.84
N GLN A 58 8.51 5.27 2.67
CA GLN A 58 7.86 6.57 2.54
C GLN A 58 6.44 6.61 3.12
N GLY A 59 5.69 5.50 3.07
CA GLY A 59 4.27 5.47 3.39
C GLY A 59 3.38 6.13 2.33
N LEU A 60 2.10 5.75 2.26
CA LEU A 60 1.15 6.31 1.29
C LEU A 60 0.83 7.79 1.55
N GLN A 61 0.84 8.19 2.81
CA GLN A 61 0.54 9.55 3.25
C GLN A 61 1.79 10.31 3.69
N GLY A 62 2.97 9.73 3.43
CA GLY A 62 4.25 10.32 3.82
C GLY A 62 4.63 11.48 2.92
N THR A 63 5.05 12.59 3.52
CA THR A 63 5.62 13.74 2.81
C THR A 63 7.13 13.64 2.70
N CYS A 64 7.61 12.45 2.35
CA CYS A 64 9.03 12.21 2.07
C CYS A 64 9.32 12.21 0.56
N ARG A 65 8.65 13.09 -0.18
CA ARG A 65 8.77 13.22 -1.64
C ARG A 65 8.28 11.95 -2.36
N GLY A 66 7.18 11.40 -1.87
CA GLY A 66 6.57 10.16 -2.37
C GLY A 66 5.15 10.35 -2.88
N VAL A 67 4.32 9.30 -2.70
CA VAL A 67 2.95 9.24 -3.23
C VAL A 67 2.12 10.48 -2.91
N TYR A 68 2.10 10.90 -1.63
CA TYR A 68 1.32 12.07 -1.20
C TYR A 68 1.78 13.35 -1.90
N ASP A 69 3.09 13.61 -1.93
CA ASP A 69 3.63 14.83 -2.52
C ASP A 69 3.38 14.88 -4.02
N TYR A 70 3.58 13.77 -4.75
CA TYR A 70 3.26 13.72 -6.18
C TYR A 70 1.77 13.96 -6.42
N ASN A 71 0.88 13.31 -5.68
CA ASN A 71 -0.57 13.48 -5.84
C ASN A 71 -1.07 14.89 -5.47
N THR A 72 -0.33 15.62 -4.63
CA THR A 72 -0.73 16.96 -4.19
C THR A 72 -0.05 18.07 -5.00
N MET A 73 1.28 17.97 -5.22
CA MET A 73 2.07 19.04 -5.85
C MET A 73 1.94 19.07 -7.37
N THR A 74 1.43 18.01 -8.00
CA THR A 74 1.14 17.98 -9.43
C THR A 74 -0.25 18.52 -9.78
N THR A 75 -1.01 18.94 -8.77
CA THR A 75 -2.35 19.52 -8.94
C THR A 75 -2.31 21.04 -8.73
N ASP A 76 -3.46 21.69 -8.84
CA ASP A 76 -3.65 23.10 -8.51
C ASP A 76 -4.00 23.36 -7.04
N GLU A 77 -4.05 22.30 -6.20
CA GLU A 77 -4.37 22.40 -4.77
C GLU A 77 -3.27 23.05 -3.95
N ALA A 78 -2.01 22.75 -4.28
CA ALA A 78 -0.88 23.21 -3.50
C ALA A 78 0.38 23.40 -4.35
N LEU A 79 1.24 24.32 -3.90
CA LEU A 79 2.58 24.48 -4.42
C LEU A 79 3.55 24.83 -3.29
N ILE A 80 4.80 24.44 -3.44
CA ILE A 80 5.88 24.81 -2.53
C ILE A 80 6.78 25.83 -3.22
N PRO A 81 6.62 27.14 -2.92
CA PRO A 81 7.41 28.18 -3.54
C PRO A 81 8.82 28.22 -2.95
N ILE A 82 9.80 28.51 -3.77
CA ILE A 82 11.15 28.82 -3.31
C ILE A 82 11.12 30.16 -2.53
N ARG A 83 11.66 30.12 -1.31
CA ARG A 83 11.73 31.30 -0.44
C ARG A 83 13.18 31.60 -0.05
N GLY A 84 13.80 32.51 -0.73
CA GLY A 84 15.24 32.75 -0.57
C GLY A 84 16.05 31.56 -1.06
N GLY A 85 16.78 30.90 -0.16
CA GLY A 85 17.50 29.65 -0.44
C GLY A 85 16.74 28.38 -0.05
N ASP A 86 15.60 28.53 0.63
CA ASP A 86 14.84 27.40 1.15
C ASP A 86 13.86 26.82 0.11
N TRP A 87 13.62 25.53 0.24
CA TRP A 87 12.65 24.79 -0.58
C TRP A 87 13.01 24.72 -2.08
N TYR A 88 14.25 25.03 -2.44
CA TYR A 88 14.71 24.80 -3.80
C TYR A 88 14.85 23.30 -4.09
N ASP A 89 15.45 22.55 -3.17
CA ASP A 89 15.64 21.07 -3.24
C ASP A 89 16.05 20.58 -4.64
N GLY A 90 16.95 21.31 -5.32
CA GLY A 90 17.36 20.97 -6.69
C GLY A 90 16.29 21.22 -7.76
N GLY A 91 15.25 22.01 -7.44
CA GLY A 91 14.12 22.26 -8.35
C GLY A 91 12.99 21.23 -8.24
N LEU A 92 13.06 20.29 -7.30
CA LEU A 92 12.11 19.18 -7.17
C LEU A 92 10.64 19.65 -7.14
N TRP A 93 10.31 20.57 -6.25
CA TRP A 93 8.94 21.05 -6.05
C TRP A 93 8.41 21.83 -7.24
N GLU A 94 9.26 22.63 -7.86
CA GLU A 94 8.93 23.36 -9.08
C GLU A 94 8.71 22.40 -10.25
N ASN A 95 9.55 21.37 -10.39
CA ASN A 95 9.40 20.36 -11.43
C ASN A 95 8.12 19.54 -11.26
N MET A 96 7.74 19.19 -10.01
CA MET A 96 6.44 18.53 -9.73
C MET A 96 5.29 19.42 -10.20
N TYR A 97 5.25 20.68 -9.78
CA TYR A 97 4.19 21.62 -10.13
C TYR A 97 4.11 21.89 -11.64
N GLN A 98 5.27 21.93 -12.32
CA GLN A 98 5.35 22.18 -13.77
C GLN A 98 5.25 20.91 -14.61
N HIS A 99 5.05 19.74 -13.99
CA HIS A 99 5.03 18.41 -14.65
C HIS A 99 6.32 18.15 -15.48
N LYS A 100 7.47 18.45 -14.90
CA LYS A 100 8.79 18.34 -15.58
C LYS A 100 9.68 17.23 -15.01
N TRP A 101 9.10 16.25 -14.36
CA TRP A 101 9.87 15.06 -13.96
C TRP A 101 10.33 14.24 -15.18
N THR A 102 11.38 13.48 -14.98
CA THR A 102 11.94 12.56 -15.99
C THR A 102 12.14 11.17 -15.38
N GLU A 103 12.48 10.20 -16.22
CA GLU A 103 12.84 8.84 -15.77
C GLU A 103 14.04 8.80 -14.81
N ASP A 104 14.90 9.82 -14.82
CA ASP A 104 16.06 9.93 -13.93
C ASP A 104 15.72 10.51 -12.54
N ASP A 105 14.45 10.84 -12.29
CA ASP A 105 14.04 11.41 -11.00
C ASP A 105 14.17 10.39 -9.87
N ALA A 106 15.13 10.64 -8.98
CA ALA A 106 15.45 9.72 -7.89
C ALA A 106 14.29 9.54 -6.89
N THR A 107 13.46 10.56 -6.69
CA THR A 107 12.32 10.50 -5.76
C THR A 107 11.17 9.70 -6.38
N LEU A 108 10.95 9.82 -7.67
CA LEU A 108 10.00 9.03 -8.43
C LEU A 108 10.39 7.55 -8.42
N TYR A 109 11.68 7.26 -8.64
CA TYR A 109 12.21 5.90 -8.55
C TYR A 109 12.07 5.29 -7.14
N GLN A 110 12.32 6.06 -6.08
CA GLN A 110 12.11 5.58 -4.70
C GLN A 110 10.62 5.30 -4.42
N THR A 111 9.72 6.11 -4.97
CA THR A 111 8.28 5.89 -4.86
C THR A 111 7.85 4.59 -5.56
N TRP A 112 8.33 4.34 -6.77
CA TRP A 112 8.17 3.07 -7.47
C TRP A 112 8.64 1.87 -6.62
N LYS A 113 9.85 1.96 -6.10
CA LYS A 113 10.42 0.90 -5.24
C LYS A 113 9.59 0.65 -3.98
N TYR A 114 9.10 1.71 -3.35
CA TYR A 114 8.24 1.59 -2.17
C TYR A 114 6.94 0.85 -2.50
N LEU A 115 6.25 1.26 -3.56
CA LEU A 115 4.99 0.66 -3.96
C LEU A 115 5.14 -0.82 -4.33
N TYR A 116 6.14 -1.17 -5.13
CA TYR A 116 6.40 -2.56 -5.50
C TYR A 116 6.95 -3.40 -4.34
N LYS A 117 7.71 -2.81 -3.42
CA LYS A 117 8.09 -3.50 -2.17
C LYS A 117 6.85 -4.00 -1.44
N MET A 118 5.82 -3.16 -1.34
CA MET A 118 4.57 -3.57 -0.69
C MET A 118 3.84 -4.69 -1.42
N VAL A 119 3.81 -4.65 -2.75
CA VAL A 119 3.26 -5.75 -3.56
C VAL A 119 3.99 -7.06 -3.26
N MET A 120 5.33 -7.04 -3.26
CA MET A 120 6.14 -8.22 -2.98
C MET A 120 5.95 -8.74 -1.54
N LEU A 121 5.84 -7.84 -0.56
CA LEU A 121 5.52 -8.21 0.83
C LEU A 121 4.13 -8.86 0.92
N CYS A 122 3.13 -8.35 0.20
CA CYS A 122 1.82 -8.97 0.14
C CYS A 122 1.86 -10.37 -0.50
N ASN A 123 2.60 -10.55 -1.59
CA ASN A 123 2.76 -11.85 -2.22
C ASN A 123 3.42 -12.86 -1.27
N GLN A 124 4.49 -12.44 -0.58
CA GLN A 124 5.13 -13.28 0.44
C GLN A 124 4.14 -13.63 1.57
N SER A 125 3.41 -12.64 2.07
CA SER A 125 2.39 -12.86 3.12
C SER A 125 1.31 -13.87 2.70
N LEU A 126 0.85 -13.81 1.44
CA LEU A 126 -0.12 -14.76 0.91
C LEU A 126 0.45 -16.18 0.85
N SER A 127 1.71 -16.33 0.42
CA SER A 127 2.42 -17.61 0.43
C SER A 127 2.58 -18.16 1.86
N ASP A 128 2.93 -17.29 2.83
CA ASP A 128 3.08 -17.71 4.23
C ASP A 128 1.73 -18.10 4.85
N LEU A 129 0.66 -17.37 4.57
CA LEU A 129 -0.70 -17.70 5.02
C LEU A 129 -1.17 -19.06 4.48
N GLU A 130 -0.85 -19.36 3.23
CA GLU A 130 -1.13 -20.68 2.64
C GLU A 130 -0.30 -21.79 3.30
N LYS A 131 1.02 -21.59 3.38
CA LYS A 131 1.97 -22.56 3.93
C LYS A 131 1.67 -22.92 5.40
N TYR A 132 1.31 -21.94 6.20
CA TYR A 132 1.06 -22.07 7.63
C TYR A 132 -0.43 -22.02 8.00
N ALA A 133 -1.33 -22.27 7.05
CA ALA A 133 -2.79 -22.24 7.26
C ALA A 133 -3.25 -23.13 8.42
N HIS A 134 -2.53 -24.23 8.70
CA HIS A 134 -2.82 -25.16 9.78
C HIS A 134 -2.70 -24.58 11.19
N LEU A 135 -2.07 -23.38 11.35
CA LEU A 135 -1.89 -22.71 12.64
C LEU A 135 -3.11 -21.86 13.06
N ALA A 136 -4.08 -21.67 12.18
CA ALA A 136 -5.26 -20.84 12.45
C ALA A 136 -6.54 -21.53 11.94
N THR A 137 -7.69 -20.95 12.25
CA THR A 137 -8.97 -21.45 11.74
C THR A 137 -9.15 -21.08 10.26
N VAL A 138 -9.99 -21.81 9.55
CA VAL A 138 -10.33 -21.52 8.15
C VAL A 138 -10.90 -20.10 7.99
N GLU A 139 -11.70 -19.66 8.96
CA GLU A 139 -12.28 -18.32 8.97
C GLU A 139 -11.20 -17.24 9.12
N GLU A 140 -10.25 -17.42 10.05
CA GLU A 140 -9.13 -16.50 10.25
C GLU A 140 -8.24 -16.41 9.01
N ILE A 141 -7.86 -17.55 8.43
CA ILE A 141 -7.07 -17.60 7.20
C ILE A 141 -7.81 -16.89 6.06
N GLY A 142 -9.11 -17.16 5.87
CA GLY A 142 -9.93 -16.49 4.85
C GLY A 142 -9.97 -14.99 5.03
N GLN A 143 -10.16 -14.50 6.25
CA GLN A 143 -10.15 -13.06 6.56
C GLN A 143 -8.77 -12.43 6.34
N TRP A 144 -7.69 -13.04 6.82
CA TRP A 144 -6.33 -12.53 6.68
C TRP A 144 -5.87 -12.50 5.23
N THR A 145 -6.16 -13.56 4.47
CA THR A 145 -5.92 -13.60 3.02
C THR A 145 -6.66 -12.47 2.31
N ALA A 146 -7.91 -12.21 2.67
CA ALA A 146 -8.70 -11.12 2.09
C ALA A 146 -8.09 -9.75 2.40
N GLU A 147 -7.64 -9.52 3.63
CA GLU A 147 -6.97 -8.26 3.99
C GLU A 147 -5.68 -8.06 3.22
N VAL A 148 -4.82 -9.07 3.11
CA VAL A 148 -3.56 -8.97 2.38
C VAL A 148 -3.79 -8.72 0.88
N ARG A 149 -4.78 -9.41 0.28
CA ARG A 149 -5.19 -9.16 -1.11
C ARG A 149 -5.73 -7.74 -1.30
N ALA A 150 -6.53 -7.24 -0.35
CA ALA A 150 -7.03 -5.87 -0.38
C ALA A 150 -5.90 -4.82 -0.25
N ILE A 151 -4.89 -5.07 0.60
CA ILE A 151 -3.69 -4.22 0.69
C ILE A 151 -2.95 -4.25 -0.65
N ARG A 152 -2.73 -5.42 -1.25
CA ARG A 152 -2.09 -5.53 -2.57
C ARG A 152 -2.84 -4.76 -3.64
N ALA A 153 -4.17 -4.89 -3.71
CA ALA A 153 -5.00 -4.15 -4.65
C ALA A 153 -4.95 -2.63 -4.41
N LEU A 154 -4.92 -2.17 -3.16
CA LEU A 154 -4.72 -0.76 -2.82
C LEU A 154 -3.39 -0.24 -3.37
N PHE A 155 -2.31 -1.01 -3.24
CA PHE A 155 -1.00 -0.61 -3.78
C PHE A 155 -0.97 -0.64 -5.31
N TYR A 156 -1.60 -1.60 -5.95
CA TYR A 156 -1.77 -1.59 -7.40
C TYR A 156 -2.61 -0.43 -7.92
N PHE A 157 -3.62 0.00 -7.15
CA PHE A 157 -4.36 1.22 -7.46
C PHE A 157 -3.41 2.43 -7.54
N TYR A 158 -2.54 2.64 -6.55
CA TYR A 158 -1.57 3.74 -6.57
C TYR A 158 -0.49 3.57 -7.64
N ILE A 159 -0.03 2.35 -7.90
CA ILE A 159 0.95 2.06 -8.95
C ILE A 159 0.37 2.43 -10.32
N MET A 160 -0.85 2.00 -10.61
CA MET A 160 -1.57 2.31 -11.85
C MET A 160 -1.85 3.81 -11.98
N ASP A 161 -2.33 4.44 -10.90
CA ASP A 161 -2.67 5.86 -10.89
C ASP A 161 -1.46 6.74 -11.20
N MET A 162 -0.30 6.43 -10.61
CA MET A 162 0.93 7.20 -10.80
C MET A 162 1.69 6.86 -12.08
N PHE A 163 1.71 5.60 -12.51
CA PHE A 163 2.62 5.13 -13.56
C PHE A 163 1.90 4.58 -14.81
N GLY A 164 0.60 4.42 -14.78
CA GLY A 164 -0.20 3.93 -15.93
C GLY A 164 0.01 2.46 -16.22
N ARG A 165 0.73 2.14 -17.31
CA ARG A 165 1.08 0.77 -17.69
C ARG A 165 2.17 0.21 -16.79
N VAL A 166 1.88 -0.88 -16.08
CA VAL A 166 2.77 -1.42 -15.05
C VAL A 166 2.69 -2.96 -15.03
N PRO A 167 3.75 -3.65 -14.58
CA PRO A 167 3.68 -5.09 -14.37
C PRO A 167 2.71 -5.48 -13.25
N VAL A 168 1.89 -6.50 -13.49
CA VAL A 168 1.08 -7.15 -12.46
C VAL A 168 1.75 -8.47 -12.06
N VAL A 169 2.31 -8.49 -10.84
CA VAL A 169 3.03 -9.64 -10.27
C VAL A 169 2.29 -10.10 -9.02
N THR A 170 1.74 -11.30 -9.03
CA THR A 170 0.89 -11.83 -7.93
C THR A 170 1.52 -13.00 -7.19
N GLU A 171 2.67 -13.47 -7.62
CA GLU A 171 3.38 -14.62 -7.06
C GLU A 171 4.77 -14.22 -6.56
N VAL A 172 5.36 -15.06 -5.73
CA VAL A 172 6.76 -14.99 -5.34
C VAL A 172 7.65 -15.70 -6.37
N ASP A 173 8.92 -15.33 -6.42
CA ASP A 173 9.97 -16.02 -7.22
C ASP A 173 9.74 -16.04 -8.75
N ILE A 174 8.99 -15.08 -9.30
CA ILE A 174 8.85 -14.95 -10.75
C ILE A 174 10.19 -14.47 -11.34
N PRO A 175 10.73 -15.17 -12.35
CA PRO A 175 11.92 -14.71 -13.05
C PRO A 175 11.70 -13.31 -13.67
N VAL A 176 12.65 -12.41 -13.54
CA VAL A 176 12.54 -11.04 -14.08
C VAL A 176 12.27 -11.04 -15.59
N SER A 177 12.75 -12.05 -16.32
CA SER A 177 12.49 -12.21 -17.76
C SER A 177 11.02 -12.51 -18.11
N GLU A 178 10.21 -12.93 -17.16
CA GLU A 178 8.78 -13.23 -17.32
C GLU A 178 7.88 -12.05 -16.89
N VAL A 179 8.47 -11.04 -16.24
CA VAL A 179 7.74 -9.84 -15.80
C VAL A 179 7.50 -8.95 -17.03
N VAL A 180 6.23 -8.80 -17.39
CA VAL A 180 5.79 -7.97 -18.51
C VAL A 180 4.88 -6.85 -18.03
N GLN A 181 4.90 -5.74 -18.74
CA GLN A 181 4.02 -4.60 -18.48
C GLN A 181 2.61 -4.91 -18.97
N SER A 182 1.61 -4.63 -18.14
CA SER A 182 0.18 -4.69 -18.49
C SER A 182 -0.33 -3.31 -18.89
N GLU A 183 -1.37 -3.26 -19.71
CA GLU A 183 -2.07 -2.02 -20.04
C GLU A 183 -2.78 -1.46 -18.79
N ARG A 184 -3.00 -0.15 -18.75
CA ARG A 184 -3.65 0.50 -17.60
C ARG A 184 -5.05 -0.06 -17.36
N SER A 185 -5.81 -0.31 -18.42
CA SER A 185 -7.15 -0.90 -18.34
C SER A 185 -7.14 -2.30 -17.73
N GLU A 186 -6.12 -3.11 -18.03
CA GLU A 186 -5.94 -4.44 -17.45
C GLU A 186 -5.63 -4.35 -15.94
N VAL A 187 -4.77 -3.41 -15.53
CA VAL A 187 -4.46 -3.17 -14.12
C VAL A 187 -5.70 -2.68 -13.37
N MET A 188 -6.50 -1.78 -13.98
CA MET A 188 -7.78 -1.33 -13.42
C MET A 188 -8.71 -2.53 -13.16
N ARG A 189 -8.85 -3.44 -14.14
CA ARG A 189 -9.67 -4.64 -13.99
C ARG A 189 -9.12 -5.55 -12.89
N PHE A 190 -7.83 -5.78 -12.86
CA PHE A 190 -7.19 -6.55 -11.79
C PHE A 190 -7.50 -5.98 -10.40
N VAL A 191 -7.38 -4.65 -10.20
CA VAL A 191 -7.69 -4.00 -8.92
C VAL A 191 -9.16 -4.17 -8.57
N TYR A 192 -10.06 -4.00 -9.54
CA TYR A 192 -11.49 -4.18 -9.35
C TYR A 192 -11.85 -5.62 -8.92
N ASP A 193 -11.34 -6.60 -9.67
CA ASP A 193 -11.62 -8.02 -9.46
C ASP A 193 -11.03 -8.52 -8.13
N GLU A 194 -9.79 -8.13 -7.79
CA GLU A 194 -9.19 -8.44 -6.49
C GLU A 194 -10.02 -7.88 -5.34
N MET A 195 -10.41 -6.61 -5.45
CA MET A 195 -11.14 -5.93 -4.37
C MET A 195 -12.55 -6.49 -4.19
N THR A 196 -13.26 -6.78 -5.28
CA THR A 196 -14.61 -7.38 -5.21
C THR A 196 -14.58 -8.83 -4.71
N ALA A 197 -13.59 -9.61 -5.11
CA ALA A 197 -13.43 -11.00 -4.66
C ALA A 197 -13.22 -11.13 -3.15
N VAL A 198 -12.62 -10.13 -2.50
CA VAL A 198 -12.35 -10.16 -1.06
C VAL A 198 -13.49 -9.60 -0.20
N LEU A 199 -14.44 -8.86 -0.77
CA LEU A 199 -15.55 -8.24 -0.03
C LEU A 199 -16.30 -9.20 0.91
N PRO A 200 -16.61 -10.45 0.53
CA PRO A 200 -17.33 -11.37 1.42
C PRO A 200 -16.58 -11.70 2.72
N TYR A 201 -15.26 -11.64 2.69
CA TYR A 201 -14.37 -12.05 3.80
C TYR A 201 -13.90 -10.87 4.65
N LEU A 202 -13.99 -9.64 4.16
CA LEU A 202 -13.60 -8.45 4.91
C LEU A 202 -14.60 -8.16 6.04
N ALA A 203 -14.07 -7.66 7.17
CA ALA A 203 -14.89 -7.27 8.30
C ALA A 203 -15.87 -6.14 7.94
N ASN A 204 -17.13 -6.30 8.32
CA ASN A 204 -18.17 -5.28 8.13
C ASN A 204 -18.18 -4.30 9.33
N GLN A 205 -17.07 -3.56 9.50
CA GLN A 205 -16.81 -2.67 10.63
C GLN A 205 -16.17 -1.37 10.12
N ARG A 206 -16.29 -0.29 10.89
CA ARG A 206 -15.56 0.95 10.64
C ARG A 206 -14.07 0.76 10.95
N SER A 207 -13.21 1.22 10.04
CA SER A 207 -11.76 1.20 10.23
C SER A 207 -11.24 2.33 11.12
N ASN A 208 -11.95 3.46 11.17
CA ASN A 208 -11.54 4.62 11.96
C ASN A 208 -11.95 4.57 13.44
N HIS A 209 -12.76 3.61 13.86
CA HIS A 209 -13.18 3.46 15.25
C HIS A 209 -12.23 2.57 16.04
N ILE A 210 -11.92 2.97 17.27
CA ILE A 210 -11.11 2.16 18.20
C ILE A 210 -11.72 0.78 18.37
N GLY A 211 -10.92 -0.27 18.24
CA GLY A 211 -11.34 -1.65 18.37
C GLY A 211 -10.46 -2.60 17.54
N ARG A 212 -10.93 -3.83 17.37
CA ARG A 212 -10.17 -4.91 16.69
C ARG A 212 -9.76 -4.54 15.25
N TYR A 213 -10.56 -3.71 14.57
CA TYR A 213 -10.35 -3.36 13.17
C TYR A 213 -9.86 -1.93 12.96
N TYR A 214 -9.45 -1.26 14.04
CA TYR A 214 -8.91 0.10 13.96
C TYR A 214 -7.65 0.15 13.10
N GLY A 215 -7.69 0.99 12.07
CA GLY A 215 -6.60 1.13 11.08
C GLY A 215 -6.46 -0.04 10.10
N ARG A 216 -7.39 -1.02 10.10
CA ARG A 216 -7.35 -2.17 9.18
C ARG A 216 -8.24 -1.93 7.96
N ILE A 217 -7.93 -2.61 6.85
CA ILE A 217 -8.81 -2.62 5.68
C ILE A 217 -10.06 -3.44 6.01
N THR A 218 -11.20 -2.78 5.93
CA THR A 218 -12.53 -3.35 6.18
C THR A 218 -13.39 -3.21 4.93
N LYS A 219 -14.57 -3.80 4.93
CA LYS A 219 -15.49 -3.72 3.79
C LYS A 219 -15.81 -2.29 3.34
N PRO A 220 -16.09 -1.31 4.24
CA PRO A 220 -16.25 0.08 3.85
C PRO A 220 -15.03 0.70 3.17
N VAL A 221 -13.81 0.34 3.59
CA VAL A 221 -12.56 0.81 2.95
C VAL A 221 -12.49 0.29 1.51
N ALA A 222 -12.84 -0.99 1.30
CA ALA A 222 -12.88 -1.57 -0.04
C ALA A 222 -13.95 -0.92 -0.92
N TRP A 223 -15.14 -0.63 -0.40
CA TRP A 223 -16.18 0.09 -1.14
C TRP A 223 -15.71 1.48 -1.57
N PHE A 224 -15.00 2.20 -0.70
CA PHE A 224 -14.47 3.51 -1.04
C PHE A 224 -13.41 3.44 -2.15
N LEU A 225 -12.52 2.45 -2.10
CA LEU A 225 -11.54 2.24 -3.18
C LEU A 225 -12.23 1.90 -4.51
N LEU A 226 -13.26 1.05 -4.49
CA LEU A 226 -14.06 0.71 -5.67
C LEU A 226 -14.80 1.92 -6.24
N ALA A 227 -15.35 2.79 -5.38
CA ALA A 227 -15.96 4.05 -5.79
C ALA A 227 -14.95 4.97 -6.49
N LYS A 228 -13.74 5.13 -5.91
CA LYS A 228 -12.66 5.92 -6.51
C LYS A 228 -12.20 5.36 -7.85
N LEU A 229 -12.07 4.04 -7.95
CA LEU A 229 -11.69 3.37 -9.18
C LEU A 229 -12.72 3.62 -10.29
N ALA A 230 -14.01 3.47 -9.97
CA ALA A 230 -15.10 3.69 -10.90
C ALA A 230 -15.23 5.17 -11.31
N LEU A 231 -15.01 6.11 -10.38
CA LEU A 231 -15.04 7.55 -10.66
C LEU A 231 -13.96 7.96 -11.69
N ASN A 232 -12.81 7.31 -11.66
CA ASN A 232 -11.69 7.62 -12.54
C ASN A 232 -11.54 6.61 -13.71
N ALA A 233 -12.57 5.81 -13.97
CA ALA A 233 -12.51 4.73 -14.94
C ALA A 233 -12.19 5.20 -16.36
N GLU A 234 -12.63 6.39 -16.78
CA GLU A 234 -12.30 6.97 -18.09
C GLU A 234 -10.79 7.13 -18.28
N VAL A 235 -10.10 7.56 -17.22
CA VAL A 235 -8.63 7.71 -17.25
C VAL A 235 -7.94 6.36 -17.24
N TYR A 236 -8.43 5.42 -16.43
CA TYR A 236 -7.78 4.12 -16.29
C TYR A 236 -8.05 3.16 -17.46
N ALA A 237 -9.17 3.34 -18.16
CA ALA A 237 -9.50 2.57 -19.36
C ALA A 237 -8.88 3.12 -20.63
N ASP A 238 -8.21 4.28 -20.58
CA ASP A 238 -7.54 4.89 -21.71
C ASP A 238 -6.10 4.35 -21.84
N ASP A 239 -5.92 3.38 -22.72
CA ASP A 239 -4.62 2.76 -23.00
C ASP A 239 -3.77 3.53 -24.03
N ASP A 240 -4.38 4.47 -24.78
CA ASP A 240 -3.68 5.36 -25.72
C ASP A 240 -4.15 6.81 -25.61
N TRP A 241 -3.67 7.51 -24.60
CA TRP A 241 -3.98 8.92 -24.39
C TRP A 241 -3.50 9.87 -25.49
N THR A 242 -2.73 9.39 -26.48
CA THR A 242 -2.16 10.19 -27.56
C THR A 242 -3.08 10.32 -28.78
N ASP A 243 -4.07 9.46 -28.92
CA ASP A 243 -4.96 9.40 -30.09
C ASP A 243 -6.11 10.45 -30.06
N GLY A 244 -6.30 11.13 -28.92
CA GLY A 244 -7.36 12.11 -28.73
C GLY A 244 -8.75 11.51 -28.51
N ILE A 245 -8.88 10.18 -28.46
CA ILE A 245 -10.11 9.45 -28.14
C ILE A 245 -10.11 9.23 -26.63
N ARG A 246 -11.22 9.52 -25.99
CA ARG A 246 -11.38 9.27 -24.55
C ARG A 246 -12.51 8.27 -24.31
N PRO A 247 -12.27 7.21 -23.53
CA PRO A 247 -13.34 6.32 -23.10
C PRO A 247 -14.44 7.10 -22.37
N ASP A 248 -15.71 6.77 -22.63
CA ASP A 248 -16.86 7.33 -21.89
C ASP A 248 -17.20 6.37 -20.74
N GLY A 249 -17.34 6.90 -19.54
CA GLY A 249 -17.72 6.13 -18.33
C GLY A 249 -19.04 5.38 -18.45
N LYS A 250 -19.93 5.81 -19.38
CA LYS A 250 -21.18 5.09 -19.69
C LYS A 250 -20.93 3.75 -20.41
N ASP A 251 -19.82 3.64 -21.14
CA ASP A 251 -19.47 2.44 -21.90
C ASP A 251 -18.57 1.50 -21.08
N ILE A 252 -17.91 2.01 -20.04
CA ILE A 252 -17.11 1.22 -19.12
C ILE A 252 -18.04 0.59 -18.06
N THR A 253 -18.05 -0.74 -18.01
CA THR A 253 -18.99 -1.46 -17.13
C THR A 253 -18.32 -2.32 -16.11
N PHE A 254 -18.94 -2.40 -14.93
CA PHE A 254 -18.57 -3.24 -13.79
C PHE A 254 -19.76 -4.09 -13.36
N GLU A 255 -19.51 -5.14 -12.59
CA GLU A 255 -20.57 -5.96 -11.99
C GLU A 255 -20.59 -5.72 -10.48
N VAL A 256 -21.70 -5.18 -9.96
CA VAL A 256 -21.90 -4.93 -8.53
C VAL A 256 -23.08 -5.78 -8.06
N ASP A 257 -22.82 -6.71 -7.13
CA ASP A 257 -23.83 -7.63 -6.59
C ASP A 257 -24.63 -8.39 -7.68
N GLY A 258 -23.95 -8.78 -8.77
CA GLY A 258 -24.56 -9.49 -9.90
C GLY A 258 -25.33 -8.57 -10.89
N ILE A 259 -25.26 -7.25 -10.72
CA ILE A 259 -25.89 -6.27 -11.61
C ILE A 259 -24.80 -5.57 -12.42
N LYS A 260 -24.95 -5.55 -13.74
CA LYS A 260 -24.06 -4.80 -14.61
C LYS A 260 -24.41 -3.32 -14.58
N MET A 261 -23.46 -2.48 -14.20
CA MET A 261 -23.57 -1.04 -14.07
C MET A 261 -22.45 -0.36 -14.86
N ASN A 262 -22.71 0.85 -15.39
CA ASN A 262 -21.64 1.67 -15.93
C ASN A 262 -20.76 2.28 -14.81
N ALA A 263 -19.64 2.93 -15.19
CA ALA A 263 -18.70 3.46 -14.21
C ALA A 263 -19.32 4.45 -13.23
N TRP A 264 -20.19 5.33 -13.70
CA TRP A 264 -20.88 6.33 -12.86
C TRP A 264 -21.89 5.70 -11.91
N GLU A 265 -22.72 4.78 -12.41
CA GLU A 265 -23.66 4.00 -11.60
C GLU A 265 -22.91 3.18 -10.55
N THR A 266 -21.78 2.57 -10.91
CA THR A 266 -20.92 1.81 -9.99
C THR A 266 -20.38 2.70 -8.86
N CYS A 267 -19.87 3.89 -9.20
CA CYS A 267 -19.41 4.85 -8.20
C CYS A 267 -20.53 5.25 -7.22
N ILE A 268 -21.71 5.58 -7.76
CA ILE A 268 -22.88 5.95 -6.95
C ILE A 268 -23.29 4.81 -6.02
N GLU A 269 -23.39 3.58 -6.54
CA GLU A 269 -23.79 2.41 -5.74
C GLU A 269 -22.84 2.16 -4.56
N TYR A 270 -21.52 2.28 -4.76
CA TYR A 270 -20.57 2.13 -3.64
C TYR A 270 -20.63 3.30 -2.65
N CYS A 271 -20.91 4.52 -3.11
CA CYS A 271 -21.17 5.67 -2.23
C CYS A 271 -22.46 5.46 -1.43
N ASP A 272 -23.51 4.94 -2.03
CA ASP A 272 -24.78 4.62 -1.35
C ASP A 272 -24.58 3.52 -0.30
N LYS A 273 -23.77 2.50 -0.58
CA LYS A 273 -23.38 1.49 0.44
C LYS A 273 -22.68 2.12 1.63
N LEU A 274 -21.77 3.07 1.40
CA LEU A 274 -21.08 3.80 2.47
C LEU A 274 -22.05 4.64 3.28
N HIS A 275 -22.96 5.38 2.61
CA HIS A 275 -23.98 6.17 3.27
C HIS A 275 -24.94 5.29 4.10
N ALA A 276 -25.42 4.19 3.53
CA ALA A 276 -26.27 3.23 4.22
C ALA A 276 -25.58 2.56 5.42
N PHE A 277 -24.24 2.44 5.37
CA PHE A 277 -23.43 1.96 6.49
C PHE A 277 -23.29 2.99 7.62
N GLY A 278 -23.65 4.26 7.34
CA GLY A 278 -23.65 5.35 8.31
C GLY A 278 -22.46 6.32 8.21
N TYR A 279 -21.73 6.32 7.10
CA TYR A 279 -20.78 7.39 6.81
C TYR A 279 -21.54 8.64 6.33
N VAL A 280 -21.23 9.77 6.90
CA VAL A 280 -21.78 11.09 6.55
C VAL A 280 -20.69 12.14 6.70
N LEU A 281 -20.84 13.28 6.05
CA LEU A 281 -19.93 14.40 6.22
C LEU A 281 -19.93 14.87 7.68
N GLU A 282 -18.75 15.14 8.22
CA GLU A 282 -18.58 15.68 9.55
C GLU A 282 -19.16 17.11 9.61
N PRO A 283 -20.12 17.40 10.52
CA PRO A 283 -20.72 18.73 10.59
C PRO A 283 -19.73 19.87 10.82
N VAL A 284 -18.63 19.56 11.48
CA VAL A 284 -17.53 20.48 11.74
C VAL A 284 -16.27 19.95 11.05
N TYR A 285 -16.02 20.39 9.83
CA TYR A 285 -14.94 19.87 8.98
C TYR A 285 -13.57 19.74 9.69
N PRO A 286 -13.08 20.71 10.51
CA PRO A 286 -11.84 20.56 11.26
C PRO A 286 -11.80 19.37 12.22
N ASP A 287 -12.93 18.83 12.65
CA ASP A 287 -12.98 17.71 13.61
C ASP A 287 -12.43 16.42 13.01
N ASN A 288 -12.43 16.30 11.68
CA ASN A 288 -11.77 15.21 10.96
C ASN A 288 -10.26 15.15 11.20
N PHE A 289 -9.64 16.25 11.59
CA PHE A 289 -8.19 16.43 11.70
C PHE A 289 -7.71 16.64 13.14
N LEU A 290 -8.57 16.45 14.11
CA LEU A 290 -8.18 16.50 15.52
C LEU A 290 -7.23 15.35 15.87
N VAL A 291 -6.45 15.52 16.93
CA VAL A 291 -5.58 14.46 17.47
C VAL A 291 -6.41 13.23 17.89
N ARG A 292 -7.65 13.46 18.30
CA ARG A 292 -8.63 12.44 18.67
C ARG A 292 -9.78 12.48 17.67
N ASN A 293 -9.57 11.92 16.49
CA ASN A 293 -10.53 11.90 15.39
C ASN A 293 -11.10 10.49 15.09
N GLU A 294 -10.86 9.55 15.98
CA GLU A 294 -11.33 8.17 15.84
C GLU A 294 -12.85 8.01 15.83
N ASN A 295 -13.59 9.04 16.24
CA ASN A 295 -15.06 9.06 16.20
C ASN A 295 -15.62 9.85 15.01
N SER A 296 -14.81 10.32 14.09
CA SER A 296 -15.30 11.01 12.90
C SER A 296 -16.32 10.15 12.15
N LEU A 297 -17.40 10.79 11.73
CA LEU A 297 -18.45 10.16 10.93
C LEU A 297 -18.06 10.04 9.46
N GLU A 298 -17.05 10.80 9.03
CA GLU A 298 -16.60 10.93 7.64
C GLU A 298 -15.37 10.07 7.33
N ASN A 299 -14.40 9.97 8.26
CA ASN A 299 -13.18 9.23 8.04
C ASN A 299 -13.44 7.74 7.80
N ILE A 300 -12.95 7.19 6.67
CA ILE A 300 -13.19 5.81 6.24
C ILE A 300 -11.99 4.92 6.54
N PHE A 301 -10.80 5.33 6.12
CA PHE A 301 -9.55 4.61 6.38
C PHE A 301 -8.54 5.55 7.02
N THR A 302 -8.05 5.17 8.18
CA THR A 302 -7.09 5.96 8.94
C THR A 302 -5.87 5.11 9.27
N ILE A 303 -4.73 5.77 9.37
CA ILE A 303 -3.48 5.17 9.83
C ILE A 303 -3.28 5.63 11.27
N PRO A 304 -3.53 4.77 12.27
CA PRO A 304 -3.33 5.14 13.66
C PRO A 304 -1.85 5.43 13.93
N LEU A 305 -1.55 6.59 14.48
CA LEU A 305 -0.21 6.99 14.86
C LEU A 305 -0.10 7.01 16.37
N ASP A 306 1.01 6.54 16.88
CA ASP A 306 1.31 6.48 18.32
C ASP A 306 2.74 6.96 18.56
N ASN A 307 2.93 7.76 19.61
CA ASN A 307 4.24 8.35 19.90
C ASN A 307 5.32 7.31 20.22
N ASP A 308 4.94 6.20 20.81
CA ASP A 308 5.87 5.19 21.31
C ASP A 308 5.93 3.97 20.37
N LEU A 309 4.77 3.50 19.90
CA LEU A 309 4.62 2.25 19.15
C LEU A 309 4.72 2.46 17.64
N TYR A 310 4.21 3.58 17.16
CA TYR A 310 4.14 3.86 15.72
C TYR A 310 4.25 5.35 15.44
N ARG A 311 5.48 5.85 15.43
CA ARG A 311 5.78 7.27 15.30
C ARG A 311 5.45 7.76 13.90
N ASN A 312 4.89 8.97 13.85
CA ASN A 312 4.67 9.70 12.62
C ASN A 312 6.01 10.02 11.92
N GLN A 313 6.17 9.54 10.71
CA GLN A 313 7.27 9.92 9.83
C GLN A 313 6.94 11.18 9.01
N PHE A 314 5.77 11.77 9.21
CA PHE A 314 5.20 12.87 8.42
C PHE A 314 5.50 14.25 8.99
N TRP A 315 6.55 14.41 9.71
CA TRP A 315 6.92 15.69 10.33
C TRP A 315 7.05 16.85 9.32
N TYR A 316 7.17 16.57 8.03
CA TYR A 316 7.11 17.58 6.98
C TYR A 316 5.72 18.14 6.71
N LEU A 317 4.64 17.37 6.91
CA LEU A 317 3.26 17.85 6.69
C LEU A 317 2.95 19.12 7.49
N PHE A 318 3.56 19.29 8.63
CA PHE A 318 3.34 20.44 9.52
C PHE A 318 4.35 21.55 9.34
N ARG A 319 5.29 21.44 8.39
CA ARG A 319 6.25 22.48 8.07
C ARG A 319 5.65 23.55 7.16
N SER A 320 4.61 24.23 7.62
CA SER A 320 4.16 25.48 7.02
C SER A 320 5.09 26.66 7.33
N ARG A 321 6.16 26.43 8.11
CA ARG A 321 7.07 27.46 8.60
C ARG A 321 8.40 27.42 7.87
N HIS A 322 8.97 28.63 7.74
CA HIS A 322 10.35 28.74 7.29
C HIS A 322 11.29 27.92 8.19
N TYR A 323 12.25 27.24 7.61
CA TYR A 323 13.22 26.37 8.27
C TYR A 323 13.86 26.99 9.52
N SER A 324 14.28 28.28 9.45
CA SER A 324 14.88 29.00 10.59
C SER A 324 13.89 29.25 11.76
N HIS A 325 12.59 29.25 11.49
CA HIS A 325 11.57 29.36 12.55
C HIS A 325 11.24 27.98 13.17
N GLY A 326 11.40 26.89 12.41
CA GLY A 326 11.23 25.53 12.91
C GLY A 326 12.29 25.15 13.94
N GLY A 327 13.54 25.57 13.71
CA GLY A 327 14.65 25.34 14.65
C GLY A 327 14.56 26.12 15.96
N ALA A 328 13.81 27.21 16.01
CA ALA A 328 13.64 28.04 17.20
C ALA A 328 12.50 27.57 18.13
N LEU A 329 11.66 26.65 17.67
CA LEU A 329 10.47 26.17 18.42
C LEU A 329 10.58 24.71 18.85
N GLY A 330 11.74 24.06 18.66
CA GLY A 330 12.05 22.69 19.08
C GLY A 330 11.72 21.68 18.02
#